data_61f32c67ff3140f8c5cf4026ecfc13d1
#
_entry.id   61f32c67ff3140f8c5cf4026ecfc13d1
#
_cell.length_a   1.000
_cell.length_b   1.000
_cell.length_c   1.000
_cell.angle_alpha   90.00
_cell.angle_beta   90.00
_cell.angle_gamma   90.00
#
_symmetry.space_group_name_H-M   'P 1'
#
loop_
_entity.id
_entity.type
_entity.pdbx_description
1 polymer ?
#
loop_
_entity_poly.entity_id
_entity_poly.type
_entity_poly.pdbx_seq_one_letter_code
_entity_poly.pdbx_strand_id
1 'polypeptide(L)'
;AITKLEGNAAFLGQVGDDFFGKFLVQILKDLNINTEMTVEKGSTTMALVGIDEDGERNFDFLRGSDGEYSLENVDTSKITATDIIHFGSATGFLDGELKNTYFKLLDYAKENNIYISFDPNYRDALIKPHMLAQFVEDSKTFLRYSDFTKLSDEELTLITGEKDLEAGVKALHDLGVK
;
A
#
# COMPACT_ATOMS: atom_id res chain seq x y z
N ALA A 1 -4.08 6.29 13.38
CA ALA A 1 -4.42 7.71 13.26
C ALA A 1 -5.94 7.90 13.14
N ILE A 2 -6.60 7.35 12.13
CA ILE A 2 -8.04 7.58 11.82
C ILE A 2 -8.93 7.31 13.04
N THR A 3 -8.85 6.13 13.65
CA THR A 3 -9.67 5.76 14.83
C THR A 3 -9.37 6.62 16.06
N LYS A 4 -8.13 7.11 16.21
CA LYS A 4 -7.78 8.08 17.28
C LYS A 4 -8.35 9.49 17.05
N LEU A 5 -8.81 9.76 15.83
CA LEU A 5 -9.51 10.99 15.43
C LEU A 5 -11.02 10.74 15.27
N GLU A 6 -11.53 9.69 15.91
CA GLU A 6 -12.94 9.31 15.91
C GLU A 6 -13.50 8.89 14.53
N GLY A 7 -12.63 8.64 13.56
CA GLY A 7 -13.02 8.10 12.26
C GLY A 7 -13.12 6.58 12.27
N ASN A 8 -13.84 6.02 11.32
CA ASN A 8 -13.93 4.58 11.10
C ASN A 8 -12.79 4.12 10.18
N ALA A 9 -12.21 2.97 10.46
CA ALA A 9 -11.18 2.37 9.62
C ALA A 9 -11.38 0.87 9.52
N ALA A 10 -11.10 0.31 8.35
CA ALA A 10 -11.00 -1.12 8.10
C ALA A 10 -9.63 -1.45 7.51
N PHE A 11 -9.12 -2.62 7.81
CA PHE A 11 -7.87 -3.14 7.25
C PHE A 11 -8.17 -4.30 6.31
N LEU A 12 -7.71 -4.16 5.07
CA LEU A 12 -7.78 -5.17 4.03
C LEU A 12 -6.38 -5.72 3.80
N GLY A 13 -6.17 -6.99 4.09
CA GLY A 13 -4.86 -7.61 3.95
C GLY A 13 -4.78 -8.98 4.56
N GLN A 14 -3.62 -9.62 4.44
CA GLN A 14 -3.37 -10.95 4.99
C GLN A 14 -2.14 -10.95 5.87
N VAL A 15 -2.26 -11.64 7.00
CA VAL A 15 -1.19 -11.95 7.93
C VAL A 15 -1.12 -13.46 8.13
N GLY A 16 -0.06 -13.96 8.75
CA GLY A 16 0.04 -15.37 9.09
C GLY A 16 -0.95 -15.79 10.19
N ASP A 17 -1.29 -17.07 10.26
CA ASP A 17 -2.00 -17.69 11.40
C ASP A 17 -1.03 -18.04 12.54
N ASP A 18 0.09 -17.36 12.60
CA ASP A 18 1.17 -17.49 13.56
C ASP A 18 1.05 -16.48 14.73
N PHE A 19 2.01 -16.52 15.64
CA PHE A 19 2.06 -15.61 16.78
C PHE A 19 2.08 -14.12 16.35
N PHE A 20 2.84 -13.79 15.31
CA PHE A 20 2.99 -12.41 14.85
C PHE A 20 1.71 -11.90 14.18
N GLY A 21 1.06 -12.72 13.36
CA GLY A 21 -0.20 -12.36 12.73
C GLY A 21 -1.30 -12.13 13.75
N LYS A 22 -1.46 -13.03 14.73
CA LYS A 22 -2.42 -12.87 15.82
C LYS A 22 -2.16 -11.61 16.65
N PHE A 23 -0.88 -11.32 16.93
CA PHE A 23 -0.49 -10.08 17.61
C PHE A 23 -0.89 -8.83 16.82
N LEU A 24 -0.63 -8.81 15.50
CA LEU A 24 -1.00 -7.68 14.64
C LEU A 24 -2.52 -7.48 14.57
N VAL A 25 -3.28 -8.56 14.37
CA VAL A 25 -4.75 -8.49 14.33
C VAL A 25 -5.31 -8.01 15.67
N GLN A 26 -4.74 -8.46 16.79
CA GLN A 26 -5.16 -8.01 18.11
C GLN A 26 -4.93 -6.50 18.29
N ILE A 27 -3.78 -5.97 17.87
CA ILE A 27 -3.51 -4.53 17.90
C ILE A 27 -4.53 -3.75 17.05
N LEU A 28 -4.88 -4.24 15.87
CA LEU A 28 -5.90 -3.59 15.03
C LEU A 28 -7.24 -3.52 15.76
N LYS A 29 -7.67 -4.63 16.38
CA LYS A 29 -8.90 -4.70 17.18
C LYS A 29 -8.88 -3.76 18.38
N ASP A 30 -7.77 -3.71 19.12
CA ASP A 30 -7.59 -2.84 20.29
C ASP A 30 -7.64 -1.35 19.90
N LEU A 31 -7.30 -1.03 18.64
CA LEU A 31 -7.41 0.30 18.07
C LEU A 31 -8.77 0.57 17.39
N ASN A 32 -9.76 -0.31 17.57
CA ASN A 32 -11.08 -0.24 16.93
C ASN A 32 -11.02 -0.17 15.40
N ILE A 33 -10.08 -0.87 14.78
CA ILE A 33 -10.02 -1.03 13.33
C ILE A 33 -10.79 -2.28 12.95
N ASN A 34 -11.72 -2.18 11.99
CA ASN A 34 -12.46 -3.33 11.50
C ASN A 34 -11.50 -4.29 10.76
N THR A 35 -11.52 -5.56 11.15
CA THR A 35 -10.67 -6.64 10.61
C THR A 35 -11.47 -7.74 9.91
N GLU A 36 -12.75 -7.50 9.57
CA GLU A 36 -13.60 -8.52 8.93
C GLU A 36 -13.08 -8.97 7.56
N MET A 37 -12.34 -8.10 6.87
CA MET A 37 -11.69 -8.40 5.58
C MET A 37 -10.18 -8.69 5.74
N THR A 38 -9.72 -8.96 6.97
CA THR A 38 -8.35 -9.39 7.24
C THR A 38 -8.29 -10.92 7.26
N VAL A 39 -7.36 -11.49 6.51
CA VAL A 39 -7.15 -12.94 6.44
C VAL A 39 -5.98 -13.34 7.35
N GLU A 40 -6.21 -14.34 8.19
CA GLU A 40 -5.17 -14.97 9.00
C GLU A 40 -4.83 -16.35 8.40
N LYS A 41 -3.75 -16.43 7.60
CA LYS A 41 -3.34 -17.68 6.93
C LYS A 41 -1.88 -17.64 6.52
N GLY A 42 -1.18 -18.77 6.67
CA GLY A 42 0.22 -18.92 6.28
C GLY A 42 1.19 -18.28 7.29
N SER A 43 2.26 -17.65 6.82
CA SER A 43 3.28 -16.99 7.66
C SER A 43 3.23 -15.48 7.55
N THR A 44 3.44 -14.79 8.65
CA THR A 44 3.48 -13.31 8.67
C THR A 44 4.76 -12.80 8.00
N THR A 45 4.64 -11.80 7.14
CA THR A 45 5.79 -11.07 6.58
C THR A 45 6.56 -10.36 7.69
N MET A 46 7.87 -10.53 7.73
CA MET A 46 8.74 -9.90 8.70
C MET A 46 9.75 -8.98 8.03
N ALA A 47 9.94 -7.80 8.60
CA ALA A 47 11.04 -6.91 8.28
C ALA A 47 12.09 -7.02 9.38
N LEU A 48 13.26 -7.54 9.06
CA LEU A 48 14.41 -7.58 9.95
C LEU A 48 15.18 -6.28 9.79
N VAL A 49 15.45 -5.61 10.90
CA VAL A 49 16.17 -4.33 10.90
C VAL A 49 17.50 -4.52 11.60
N GLY A 50 18.58 -4.47 10.82
CA GLY A 50 19.94 -4.35 11.32
C GLY A 50 20.29 -2.87 11.49
N ILE A 51 20.94 -2.52 12.60
CA ILE A 51 21.50 -1.17 12.82
C ILE A 51 23.00 -1.36 12.88
N ASP A 52 23.75 -0.70 11.99
CA ASP A 52 25.21 -0.75 12.00
C ASP A 52 25.82 0.22 13.02
N GLU A 53 27.15 0.23 13.11
CA GLU A 53 27.88 1.05 14.09
C GLU A 53 27.70 2.56 13.86
N ASP A 54 27.37 2.99 12.64
CA ASP A 54 27.12 4.39 12.26
C ASP A 54 25.64 4.78 12.45
N GLY A 55 24.79 3.84 12.88
CA GLY A 55 23.35 4.03 13.08
C GLY A 55 22.52 3.91 11.81
N GLU A 56 23.13 3.51 10.70
CA GLU A 56 22.43 3.22 9.45
C GLU A 56 21.56 1.97 9.58
N ARG A 57 20.39 2.00 8.95
CA ARG A 57 19.42 0.91 9.03
C ARG A 57 19.45 0.07 7.76
N ASN A 58 19.78 -1.19 7.93
CA ASN A 58 19.68 -2.19 6.88
C ASN A 58 18.41 -3.02 7.09
N PHE A 59 17.67 -3.25 6.01
CA PHE A 59 16.44 -4.01 6.04
C PHE A 59 16.59 -5.30 5.24
N ASP A 60 16.13 -6.40 5.83
CA ASP A 60 15.90 -7.64 5.13
C ASP A 60 14.45 -8.09 5.32
N PHE A 61 13.82 -8.58 4.27
CA PHE A 61 12.40 -8.93 4.27
C PHE A 61 12.22 -10.44 4.06
N LEU A 62 11.60 -11.07 5.03
CA LEU A 62 11.07 -12.42 4.91
C LEU A 62 9.61 -12.31 4.52
N ARG A 63 9.34 -12.32 3.21
CA ARG A 63 7.98 -12.21 2.70
C ARG A 63 7.16 -13.44 3.08
N GLY A 64 6.01 -13.21 3.67
CA GLY A 64 5.03 -14.20 4.04
C GLY A 64 3.79 -14.15 3.14
N SER A 65 2.66 -14.45 3.73
CA SER A 65 1.38 -14.64 3.04
C SER A 65 0.66 -13.35 2.64
N ASP A 66 1.19 -12.16 2.96
CA ASP A 66 0.61 -10.88 2.51
C ASP A 66 0.39 -10.83 1.01
N GLY A 67 1.31 -11.42 0.24
CA GLY A 67 1.23 -11.50 -1.22
C GLY A 67 0.11 -12.40 -1.76
N GLU A 68 -0.52 -13.21 -0.94
CA GLU A 68 -1.60 -14.13 -1.31
C GLU A 68 -3.01 -13.53 -1.13
N TYR A 69 -3.11 -12.32 -0.58
CA TYR A 69 -4.41 -11.69 -0.35
C TYR A 69 -5.15 -11.47 -1.66
N SER A 70 -6.35 -12.05 -1.77
CA SER A 70 -7.14 -12.02 -3.00
C SER A 70 -8.42 -11.20 -2.85
N LEU A 71 -8.97 -10.75 -3.99
CA LEU A 71 -10.24 -10.02 -4.05
C LEU A 71 -11.42 -10.80 -3.46
N GLU A 72 -11.36 -12.13 -3.44
CA GLU A 72 -12.39 -12.99 -2.85
C GLU A 72 -12.60 -12.73 -1.36
N ASN A 73 -11.58 -12.18 -0.68
CA ASN A 73 -11.63 -11.83 0.73
C ASN A 73 -12.22 -10.43 0.97
N VAL A 74 -12.54 -9.71 -0.09
CA VAL A 74 -13.07 -8.34 -0.01
C VAL A 74 -14.57 -8.35 -0.24
N ASP A 75 -15.33 -8.00 0.79
CA ASP A 75 -16.76 -7.74 0.66
C ASP A 75 -16.97 -6.32 0.08
N THR A 76 -16.99 -6.23 -1.24
CA THR A 76 -17.13 -4.94 -1.93
C THR A 76 -18.48 -4.26 -1.65
N SER A 77 -19.50 -5.00 -1.18
CA SER A 77 -20.78 -4.40 -0.80
C SER A 77 -20.69 -3.49 0.44
N LYS A 78 -19.60 -3.65 1.22
CA LYS A 78 -19.28 -2.81 2.39
C LYS A 78 -18.45 -1.57 2.03
N ILE A 79 -17.99 -1.44 0.79
CA ILE A 79 -17.19 -0.31 0.32
C ILE A 79 -18.09 0.57 -0.56
N THR A 80 -18.38 1.77 -0.11
CA THR A 80 -19.35 2.68 -0.75
C THR A 80 -18.69 3.96 -1.24
N ALA A 81 -19.41 4.77 -2.01
CA ALA A 81 -18.91 6.03 -2.55
C ALA A 81 -18.58 7.10 -1.48
N THR A 82 -18.98 6.87 -0.22
CA THR A 82 -18.61 7.75 0.91
C THR A 82 -17.31 7.35 1.58
N ASP A 83 -16.72 6.24 1.18
CA ASP A 83 -15.47 5.73 1.76
C ASP A 83 -14.25 6.25 1.02
N ILE A 84 -13.12 6.06 1.64
CA ILE A 84 -11.80 6.33 1.06
C ILE A 84 -11.05 5.00 1.02
N ILE A 85 -10.57 4.61 -0.15
CA ILE A 85 -9.62 3.50 -0.25
C ILE A 85 -8.21 4.07 -0.26
N HIS A 86 -7.39 3.65 0.71
CA HIS A 86 -5.98 3.99 0.74
C HIS A 86 -5.13 2.80 0.28
N PHE A 87 -4.36 3.02 -0.76
CA PHE A 87 -3.36 2.07 -1.25
C PHE A 87 -1.97 2.50 -0.79
N GLY A 88 -1.35 1.69 0.09
CA GLY A 88 0.05 1.85 0.48
C GLY A 88 0.87 0.71 -0.12
N SER A 89 1.69 0.99 -1.14
CA SER A 89 2.18 -0.07 -2.02
C SER A 89 3.51 -0.73 -1.60
N ALA A 90 3.97 -0.61 -0.36
CA ALA A 90 5.26 -1.19 0.06
C ALA A 90 5.47 -2.64 -0.42
N THR A 91 4.44 -3.49 -0.31
CA THR A 91 4.45 -4.86 -0.84
C THR A 91 3.41 -5.08 -1.95
N GLY A 92 2.52 -4.11 -2.17
CA GLY A 92 1.38 -4.22 -3.08
C GLY A 92 1.77 -4.37 -4.56
N PHE A 93 2.96 -3.91 -4.95
CA PHE A 93 3.45 -4.04 -6.33
C PHE A 93 4.48 -5.16 -6.50
N LEU A 94 4.75 -5.94 -5.46
CA LEU A 94 5.52 -7.18 -5.59
C LEU A 94 4.67 -8.26 -6.26
N ASP A 95 5.34 -9.21 -6.94
CA ASP A 95 4.64 -10.33 -7.57
C ASP A 95 3.80 -11.11 -6.56
N GLY A 96 2.59 -11.47 -6.95
CA GLY A 96 1.63 -12.20 -6.14
C GLY A 96 0.18 -11.78 -6.37
N GLU A 97 -0.75 -12.47 -5.73
CA GLU A 97 -2.19 -12.18 -5.88
C GLU A 97 -2.58 -10.81 -5.30
N LEU A 98 -1.84 -10.31 -4.30
CA LEU A 98 -2.06 -8.97 -3.75
C LEU A 98 -1.96 -7.89 -4.84
N LYS A 99 -0.99 -8.00 -5.75
CA LYS A 99 -0.85 -7.06 -6.87
C LYS A 99 -2.10 -7.07 -7.75
N ASN A 100 -2.59 -8.24 -8.13
CA ASN A 100 -3.81 -8.38 -8.90
C ASN A 100 -5.02 -7.78 -8.16
N THR A 101 -5.09 -8.01 -6.85
CA THR A 101 -6.15 -7.46 -5.99
C THR A 101 -6.10 -5.94 -5.93
N TYR A 102 -4.92 -5.34 -5.85
CA TYR A 102 -4.74 -3.88 -5.89
C TYR A 102 -5.32 -3.28 -7.18
N PHE A 103 -5.00 -3.84 -8.34
CA PHE A 103 -5.52 -3.33 -9.61
C PHE A 103 -7.03 -3.52 -9.73
N LYS A 104 -7.57 -4.66 -9.33
CA LYS A 104 -9.03 -4.90 -9.32
C LYS A 104 -9.77 -3.96 -8.36
N LEU A 105 -9.20 -3.66 -7.18
CA LEU A 105 -9.76 -2.68 -6.24
C LEU A 105 -9.65 -1.25 -6.77
N LEU A 106 -8.59 -0.91 -7.48
CA LEU A 106 -8.48 0.38 -8.16
C LEU A 106 -9.59 0.55 -9.21
N ASP A 107 -9.82 -0.47 -10.04
CA ASP A 107 -10.90 -0.43 -11.04
C ASP A 107 -12.27 -0.34 -10.36
N TYR A 108 -12.51 -1.13 -9.31
CA TYR A 108 -13.74 -1.04 -8.53
C TYR A 108 -13.96 0.37 -7.95
N ALA A 109 -12.92 0.97 -7.37
CA ALA A 109 -13.00 2.32 -6.80
C ALA A 109 -13.36 3.37 -7.86
N LYS A 110 -12.76 3.28 -9.06
CA LYS A 110 -13.07 4.16 -10.20
C LYS A 110 -14.52 4.02 -10.66
N GLU A 111 -14.98 2.79 -10.85
CA GLU A 111 -16.33 2.49 -11.33
C GLU A 111 -17.42 2.96 -10.35
N ASN A 112 -17.11 2.98 -9.06
CA ASN A 112 -18.05 3.34 -8.00
C ASN A 112 -17.82 4.75 -7.43
N ASN A 113 -16.93 5.57 -8.03
CA ASN A 113 -16.61 6.93 -7.60
C ASN A 113 -16.14 7.02 -6.14
N ILE A 114 -15.37 6.03 -5.67
CA ILE A 114 -14.79 5.99 -4.34
C ILE A 114 -13.53 6.86 -4.34
N TYR A 115 -13.34 7.65 -3.29
CA TYR A 115 -12.15 8.49 -3.13
C TYR A 115 -10.90 7.62 -2.99
N ILE A 116 -9.88 7.86 -3.83
CA ILE A 116 -8.64 7.10 -3.88
C ILE A 116 -7.51 7.90 -3.27
N SER A 117 -6.91 7.35 -2.22
CA SER A 117 -5.67 7.84 -1.62
C SER A 117 -4.53 6.85 -1.91
N PHE A 118 -3.38 7.35 -2.35
CA PHE A 118 -2.27 6.51 -2.73
C PHE A 118 -0.93 7.00 -2.15
N ASP A 119 -0.13 6.07 -1.63
CA ASP A 119 1.26 6.27 -1.24
C ASP A 119 2.11 5.19 -1.94
N PRO A 120 2.97 5.54 -2.92
CA PRO A 120 3.85 4.59 -3.58
C PRO A 120 4.71 3.80 -2.61
N ASN A 121 5.13 4.45 -1.53
CA ASN A 121 5.84 3.85 -0.42
C ASN A 121 7.02 2.98 -0.89
N TYR A 122 7.84 3.52 -1.78
CA TYR A 122 8.99 2.85 -2.36
C TYR A 122 9.96 2.34 -1.28
N ARG A 123 10.42 1.13 -1.45
CA ARG A 123 11.43 0.51 -0.59
C ARG A 123 12.45 -0.21 -1.48
N ASP A 124 13.68 0.30 -1.54
CA ASP A 124 14.79 -0.26 -2.31
C ASP A 124 15.13 -1.70 -1.91
N ALA A 125 14.98 -2.02 -0.62
CA ALA A 125 15.15 -3.38 -0.11
C ALA A 125 14.13 -4.39 -0.71
N LEU A 126 12.93 -3.93 -1.10
CA LEU A 126 11.88 -4.75 -1.70
C LEU A 126 11.89 -4.70 -3.23
N ILE A 127 12.00 -3.51 -3.80
CA ILE A 127 11.96 -3.29 -5.24
C ILE A 127 13.38 -3.39 -5.81
N LYS A 128 13.72 -4.56 -6.33
CA LYS A 128 15.04 -4.80 -6.91
C LYS A 128 15.21 -4.03 -8.22
N PRO A 129 16.45 -3.75 -8.68
CA PRO A 129 16.71 -2.92 -9.88
C PRO A 129 15.95 -3.37 -11.13
N HIS A 130 15.77 -4.67 -11.34
CA HIS A 130 15.03 -5.19 -12.49
C HIS A 130 13.50 -5.00 -12.39
N MET A 131 12.98 -4.68 -11.21
CA MET A 131 11.55 -4.43 -10.98
C MET A 131 11.21 -2.94 -11.04
N LEU A 132 12.22 -2.06 -11.02
CA LEU A 132 12.04 -0.62 -10.85
C LEU A 132 11.16 0.00 -11.95
N ALA A 133 11.41 -0.36 -13.19
CA ALA A 133 10.63 0.15 -14.33
C ALA A 133 9.14 -0.21 -14.20
N GLN A 134 8.84 -1.44 -13.79
CA GLN A 134 7.46 -1.88 -13.59
C GLN A 134 6.83 -1.16 -12.38
N PHE A 135 7.56 -1.00 -11.29
CA PHE A 135 7.10 -0.25 -10.13
C PHE A 135 6.70 1.20 -10.49
N VAL A 136 7.51 1.86 -11.33
CA VAL A 136 7.22 3.22 -11.80
C VAL A 136 5.93 3.24 -12.62
N GLU A 137 5.74 2.31 -13.55
CA GLU A 137 4.53 2.25 -14.39
C GLU A 137 3.28 1.88 -13.58
N ASP A 138 3.39 0.95 -12.64
CA ASP A 138 2.31 0.61 -11.70
C ASP A 138 1.94 1.85 -10.86
N SER A 139 2.94 2.56 -10.32
CA SER A 139 2.73 3.80 -9.55
C SER A 139 2.04 4.88 -10.37
N LYS A 140 2.46 5.11 -11.62
CA LYS A 140 1.79 6.07 -12.53
C LYS A 140 0.34 5.68 -12.79
N THR A 141 0.04 4.38 -12.87
CA THR A 141 -1.33 3.91 -13.05
C THR A 141 -2.21 4.28 -11.86
N PHE A 142 -1.73 4.08 -10.63
CA PHE A 142 -2.46 4.48 -9.43
C PHE A 142 -2.56 6.00 -9.28
N LEU A 143 -1.47 6.73 -9.51
CA LEU A 143 -1.43 8.19 -9.47
C LEU A 143 -2.46 8.83 -10.39
N ARG A 144 -2.63 8.32 -11.61
CA ARG A 144 -3.60 8.83 -12.60
C ARG A 144 -5.04 8.88 -12.08
N TYR A 145 -5.38 8.02 -11.15
CA TYR A 145 -6.74 7.91 -10.60
C TYR A 145 -6.84 8.35 -9.15
N SER A 146 -5.73 8.81 -8.56
CA SER A 146 -5.71 9.25 -7.16
C SER A 146 -6.31 10.63 -6.99
N ASP A 147 -7.18 10.75 -5.99
CA ASP A 147 -7.71 12.04 -5.53
C ASP A 147 -6.75 12.70 -4.55
N PHE A 148 -5.96 11.89 -3.85
CA PHE A 148 -4.91 12.36 -2.93
C PHE A 148 -3.71 11.42 -3.01
N THR A 149 -2.51 11.99 -3.03
CA THR A 149 -1.28 11.21 -2.95
C THR A 149 -0.25 11.87 -2.04
N LYS A 150 0.55 11.04 -1.39
CA LYS A 150 1.70 11.45 -0.61
C LYS A 150 2.92 10.75 -1.16
N LEU A 151 3.95 11.52 -1.52
CA LEU A 151 5.24 11.03 -1.99
C LEU A 151 6.37 11.69 -1.21
N SER A 152 7.52 11.01 -1.15
CA SER A 152 8.79 11.64 -0.81
C SER A 152 9.40 12.32 -2.05
N ASP A 153 10.39 13.19 -1.83
CA ASP A 153 11.13 13.85 -2.93
C ASP A 153 11.82 12.82 -3.84
N GLU A 154 12.31 11.74 -3.25
CA GLU A 154 12.93 10.62 -3.98
C GLU A 154 11.90 9.90 -4.86
N GLU A 155 10.73 9.60 -4.33
CA GLU A 155 9.64 8.96 -5.07
C GLU A 155 9.13 9.86 -6.19
N LEU A 156 9.02 11.16 -5.94
CA LEU A 156 8.66 12.14 -6.96
C LEU A 156 9.64 12.09 -8.13
N THR A 157 10.94 12.20 -7.83
CA THR A 157 12.00 12.14 -8.84
C THR A 157 12.00 10.79 -9.56
N LEU A 158 11.85 9.69 -8.83
CA LEU A 158 11.85 8.34 -9.39
C LEU A 158 10.70 8.13 -10.39
N ILE A 159 9.52 8.63 -10.06
CA ILE A 159 8.29 8.39 -10.85
C ILE A 159 8.18 9.36 -12.02
N THR A 160 8.52 10.63 -11.81
CA THR A 160 8.36 11.68 -12.84
C THR A 160 9.61 11.87 -13.69
N GLY A 161 10.80 11.55 -13.17
CA GLY A 161 12.09 11.89 -13.77
C GLY A 161 12.53 13.34 -13.50
N GLU A 162 11.69 14.16 -12.87
CA GLU A 162 11.96 15.56 -12.57
C GLU A 162 12.74 15.69 -11.28
N LYS A 163 13.79 16.53 -11.28
CA LYS A 163 14.59 16.81 -10.09
C LYS A 163 14.14 18.06 -9.35
N ASP A 164 13.46 18.94 -10.06
CA ASP A 164 12.85 20.13 -9.49
C ASP A 164 11.49 19.80 -8.90
N LEU A 165 11.23 20.25 -7.67
CA LEU A 165 10.02 19.92 -6.94
C LEU A 165 8.76 20.44 -7.65
N GLU A 166 8.79 21.69 -8.15
CA GLU A 166 7.63 22.29 -8.81
C GLU A 166 7.34 21.60 -10.14
N ALA A 167 8.39 21.27 -10.92
CA ALA A 167 8.27 20.52 -12.17
C ALA A 167 7.71 19.11 -11.90
N GLY A 168 8.17 18.43 -10.85
CA GLY A 168 7.69 17.13 -10.45
C GLY A 168 6.22 17.14 -10.03
N VAL A 169 5.81 18.10 -9.21
CA VAL A 169 4.40 18.29 -8.82
C VAL A 169 3.53 18.57 -10.05
N LYS A 170 4.00 19.44 -10.96
CA LYS A 170 3.29 19.69 -12.21
C LYS A 170 3.14 18.42 -13.03
N ALA A 171 4.19 17.61 -13.15
CA ALA A 171 4.12 16.34 -13.87
C ALA A 171 3.11 15.36 -13.27
N LEU A 172 2.95 15.34 -11.93
CA LEU A 172 1.90 14.54 -11.27
C LEU A 172 0.49 15.04 -11.63
N HIS A 173 0.25 16.34 -11.64
CA HIS A 173 -1.04 16.89 -12.08
C HIS A 173 -1.30 16.60 -13.56
N ASP A 174 -0.28 16.68 -14.41
CA ASP A 174 -0.39 16.33 -15.84
C ASP A 174 -0.69 14.82 -16.04
N LEU A 175 -0.32 13.95 -15.07
CA LEU A 175 -0.72 12.54 -15.03
C LEU A 175 -2.18 12.32 -14.62
N GLY A 176 -2.81 13.26 -13.92
CA GLY A 176 -4.20 13.21 -13.50
C GLY A 176 -4.44 13.24 -11.99
N VAL A 177 -3.40 13.36 -11.15
CA VAL A 177 -3.56 13.58 -9.70
C VAL A 177 -4.32 14.88 -9.48
N LYS A 178 -5.33 14.85 -8.63
CA LYS A 178 -6.20 16.01 -8.34
C LYS A 178 -5.62 16.94 -7.28
#